data_b070287cfe19563ebf2a3e6e46cc80e2
#
_entry.id   b070287cfe19563ebf2a3e6e46cc80e2
#
_cell.length_a   1.000
_cell.length_b   1.000
_cell.length_c   1.000
_cell.angle_alpha   90.00
_cell.angle_beta   90.00
_cell.angle_gamma   90.00
#
_symmetry.space_group_name_H-M   'P 1'
#
loop_
_entity.id
_entity.type
_entity.pdbx_description
1 polymer ?
#
loop_
_entity_poly.entity_id
_entity_poly.type
_entity_poly.pdbx_seq_one_letter_code
_entity_poly.pdbx_strand_id
1 'polypeptide(L)'
;MAKLKHRGWVPADCEALVQKYAAAAADEDSADLAARIDGLIARNLDIHDRDCFNLNPATNVMNPKAEAALAAGLGSRPSLGYPGDKYEMGLEAIEEIEVIAAELAAETFRADFAEIRVPSGAIANLYAFMATCVPGDRIVVPSPEIGGHVTHHAAGCAGVFEVQSHAAPVDP
;
A
#
# COMPACT_ATOMS: atom_id res chain seq x y z
N MET A 1 -15.48 5.61 -26.78
CA MET A 1 -16.47 5.88 -25.71
C MET A 1 -16.06 5.12 -24.45
N ALA A 2 -15.92 5.82 -23.30
CA ALA A 2 -15.49 5.21 -22.04
C ALA A 2 -16.36 4.01 -21.65
N LYS A 3 -15.72 2.93 -21.16
CA LYS A 3 -16.40 1.71 -20.68
C LYS A 3 -16.73 1.78 -19.19
N LEU A 4 -16.05 2.66 -18.43
CA LEU A 4 -16.33 2.85 -17.02
C LEU A 4 -17.72 3.46 -16.83
N LYS A 5 -18.55 2.78 -16.03
CA LYS A 5 -19.88 3.28 -15.71
C LYS A 5 -19.78 4.40 -14.68
N HIS A 6 -20.69 5.38 -14.81
CA HIS A 6 -20.84 6.46 -13.84
C HIS A 6 -21.25 5.88 -12.46
N ARG A 7 -20.61 6.38 -11.40
CA ARG A 7 -20.79 5.95 -10.01
C ARG A 7 -21.51 7.04 -9.23
N GLY A 8 -22.81 6.86 -8.98
CA GLY A 8 -23.65 7.84 -8.29
C GLY A 8 -23.30 8.09 -6.81
N TRP A 9 -22.44 7.25 -6.21
CA TRP A 9 -21.98 7.37 -4.82
C TRP A 9 -20.65 8.09 -4.67
N VAL A 10 -19.99 8.47 -5.77
CA VAL A 10 -18.76 9.26 -5.80
C VAL A 10 -19.12 10.74 -5.92
N PRO A 11 -18.42 11.67 -5.24
CA PRO A 11 -18.63 13.09 -5.42
C PRO A 11 -18.58 13.50 -6.89
N ALA A 12 -19.51 14.36 -7.30
CA ALA A 12 -19.75 14.67 -8.73
C ALA A 12 -18.48 15.15 -9.47
N ASP A 13 -17.68 16.03 -8.83
CA ASP A 13 -16.46 16.56 -9.42
C ASP A 13 -15.39 15.48 -9.60
N CYS A 14 -15.28 14.55 -8.63
CA CYS A 14 -14.37 13.41 -8.72
C CYS A 14 -14.79 12.48 -9.85
N GLU A 15 -16.07 12.17 -9.94
CA GLU A 15 -16.60 11.30 -11.00
C GLU A 15 -16.46 11.94 -12.38
N ALA A 16 -16.70 13.24 -12.50
CA ALA A 16 -16.50 13.98 -13.76
C ALA A 16 -15.03 13.88 -14.24
N LEU A 17 -14.06 14.01 -13.31
CA LEU A 17 -12.64 13.86 -13.62
C LEU A 17 -12.31 12.43 -14.10
N VAL A 18 -12.82 11.41 -13.42
CA VAL A 18 -12.64 10.00 -13.82
C VAL A 18 -13.20 9.74 -15.21
N GLN A 19 -14.43 10.20 -15.48
CA GLN A 19 -15.08 10.01 -16.78
C GLN A 19 -14.33 10.74 -17.91
N LYS A 20 -13.78 11.93 -17.64
CA LYS A 20 -12.94 12.68 -18.58
C LYS A 20 -11.72 11.88 -19.00
N TYR A 21 -10.96 11.35 -18.05
CA TYR A 21 -9.74 10.59 -18.37
C TYR A 21 -10.06 9.22 -18.98
N ALA A 22 -11.13 8.58 -18.55
CA ALA A 22 -11.57 7.31 -19.13
C ALA A 22 -12.01 7.46 -20.58
N ALA A 23 -12.70 8.55 -20.92
CA ALA A 23 -13.09 8.85 -22.30
C ALA A 23 -11.85 9.11 -23.16
N ALA A 24 -10.92 9.94 -22.71
CA ALA A 24 -9.68 10.22 -23.44
C ALA A 24 -8.90 8.93 -23.72
N ALA A 25 -8.69 8.08 -22.70
CA ALA A 25 -7.98 6.81 -22.86
C ALA A 25 -8.69 5.82 -23.80
N ALA A 26 -10.03 5.87 -23.86
CA ALA A 26 -10.80 4.97 -24.72
C ALA A 26 -10.77 5.36 -26.22
N ASP A 27 -10.39 6.59 -26.53
CA ASP A 27 -10.34 7.13 -27.88
C ASP A 27 -8.89 7.15 -28.47
N GLU A 28 -7.88 6.86 -27.64
CA GLU A 28 -6.46 6.75 -28.05
C GLU A 28 -6.13 5.34 -28.55
N ASP A 29 -5.19 5.22 -29.47
CA ASP A 29 -4.61 3.93 -29.80
C ASP A 29 -3.56 3.48 -28.76
N SER A 30 -3.11 2.22 -28.84
CA SER A 30 -2.22 1.64 -27.83
C SER A 30 -0.84 2.31 -27.78
N ALA A 31 -0.32 2.83 -28.91
CA ALA A 31 0.98 3.47 -28.96
C ALA A 31 0.92 4.88 -28.36
N ASP A 32 -0.11 5.63 -28.69
CA ASP A 32 -0.36 6.96 -28.13
C ASP A 32 -0.63 6.87 -26.62
N LEU A 33 -1.40 5.88 -26.19
CA LEU A 33 -1.67 5.65 -24.77
C LEU A 33 -0.37 5.29 -23.99
N ALA A 34 0.50 4.46 -24.57
CA ALA A 34 1.80 4.14 -23.96
C ALA A 34 2.67 5.38 -23.82
N ALA A 35 2.82 6.17 -24.91
CA ALA A 35 3.58 7.42 -24.89
C ALA A 35 3.02 8.43 -23.88
N ARG A 36 1.71 8.50 -23.73
CA ARG A 36 1.05 9.33 -22.72
C ARG A 36 1.38 8.87 -21.30
N ILE A 37 1.37 7.56 -21.03
CA ILE A 37 1.75 7.01 -19.73
C ILE A 37 3.20 7.35 -19.41
N ASP A 38 4.14 7.20 -20.36
CA ASP A 38 5.54 7.57 -20.18
C ASP A 38 5.68 9.07 -19.84
N GLY A 39 4.93 9.93 -20.53
CA GLY A 39 4.88 11.36 -20.23
C GLY A 39 4.33 11.67 -18.82
N LEU A 40 3.33 10.93 -18.36
CA LEU A 40 2.78 11.07 -17.00
C LEU A 40 3.77 10.60 -15.94
N ILE A 41 4.52 9.54 -16.18
CA ILE A 41 5.60 9.07 -15.29
C ILE A 41 6.69 10.15 -15.18
N ALA A 42 7.16 10.68 -16.29
CA ALA A 42 8.14 11.77 -16.30
C ALA A 42 7.62 13.00 -15.55
N ARG A 43 6.38 13.40 -15.81
CA ARG A 43 5.73 14.53 -15.10
C ARG A 43 5.62 14.29 -13.60
N ASN A 44 5.30 13.07 -13.17
CA ASN A 44 5.23 12.72 -11.76
C ASN A 44 6.60 12.88 -11.07
N LEU A 45 7.68 12.45 -11.72
CA LEU A 45 9.04 12.65 -11.20
C LEU A 45 9.39 14.15 -11.12
N ASP A 46 9.06 14.95 -12.14
CA ASP A 46 9.29 16.39 -12.10
C ASP A 46 8.57 17.05 -10.92
N ILE A 47 7.31 16.70 -10.67
CA ILE A 47 6.54 17.24 -9.55
C ILE A 47 7.21 16.90 -8.22
N HIS A 48 7.59 15.63 -8.00
CA HIS A 48 8.05 15.17 -6.70
C HIS A 48 9.52 15.44 -6.42
N ASP A 49 10.38 15.42 -7.46
CA ASP A 49 11.82 15.50 -7.28
C ASP A 49 12.40 16.88 -7.61
N ARG A 50 11.66 17.73 -8.35
CA ARG A 50 12.15 19.06 -8.78
C ARG A 50 11.25 20.21 -8.39
N ASP A 51 9.92 20.07 -8.56
CA ASP A 51 8.99 21.19 -8.45
C ASP A 51 8.44 21.38 -7.03
N CYS A 52 8.49 20.34 -6.19
CA CYS A 52 7.89 20.33 -4.85
C CYS A 52 8.85 19.90 -3.76
N PHE A 53 8.71 20.49 -2.57
CA PHE A 53 9.21 19.90 -1.34
C PHE A 53 8.17 18.92 -0.80
N ASN A 54 8.52 17.65 -0.73
CA ASN A 54 7.62 16.65 -0.21
C ASN A 54 7.63 16.65 1.33
N LEU A 55 6.57 17.17 1.93
CA LEU A 55 6.39 17.22 3.39
C LEU A 55 5.53 16.07 3.92
N ASN A 56 5.15 15.10 3.07
CA ASN A 56 4.39 13.94 3.50
C ASN A 56 5.30 12.95 4.25
N PRO A 57 5.13 12.75 5.58
CA PRO A 57 5.99 11.87 6.37
C PRO A 57 5.84 10.38 5.99
N ALA A 58 4.79 10.01 5.24
CA ALA A 58 4.61 8.65 4.73
C ALA A 58 5.41 8.37 3.45
N THR A 59 6.05 9.39 2.87
CA THR A 59 6.92 9.19 1.71
C THR A 59 8.19 8.47 2.12
N ASN A 60 8.50 7.39 1.40
CA ASN A 60 9.73 6.64 1.56
C ASN A 60 10.44 6.54 0.21
N VAL A 61 11.58 7.20 0.09
CA VAL A 61 12.43 7.10 -1.10
C VAL A 61 13.13 5.74 -1.07
N MET A 62 12.80 4.90 -2.04
CA MET A 62 13.33 3.54 -2.12
C MET A 62 14.82 3.56 -2.52
N ASN A 63 15.60 2.65 -1.98
CA ASN A 63 16.96 2.42 -2.43
C ASN A 63 16.94 1.97 -3.91
N PRO A 64 17.72 2.62 -4.82
CA PRO A 64 17.71 2.29 -6.24
C PRO A 64 18.03 0.82 -6.56
N LYS A 65 18.83 0.13 -5.71
CA LYS A 65 19.08 -1.31 -5.88
C LYS A 65 17.83 -2.15 -5.57
N ALA A 66 17.01 -1.73 -4.61
CA ALA A 66 15.75 -2.40 -4.29
C ALA A 66 14.74 -2.22 -5.43
N GLU A 67 14.61 -1.01 -5.99
CA GLU A 67 13.78 -0.76 -7.18
C GLU A 67 14.22 -1.61 -8.38
N ALA A 68 15.53 -1.65 -8.65
CA ALA A 68 16.09 -2.47 -9.73
C ALA A 68 15.81 -3.97 -9.52
N ALA A 69 15.84 -4.46 -8.29
CA ALA A 69 15.52 -5.85 -7.96
C ALA A 69 14.05 -6.19 -8.26
N LEU A 70 13.10 -5.28 -7.96
CA LEU A 70 11.70 -5.45 -8.33
C LEU A 70 11.52 -5.52 -9.84
N ALA A 71 12.20 -4.64 -10.59
CA ALA A 71 12.18 -4.63 -12.06
C ALA A 71 12.88 -5.85 -12.68
N ALA A 72 13.78 -6.51 -11.96
CA ALA A 72 14.50 -7.73 -12.41
C ALA A 72 13.68 -9.02 -12.32
N GLY A 73 12.38 -8.94 -12.12
CA GLY A 73 11.45 -10.07 -12.19
C GLY A 73 11.08 -10.70 -10.85
N LEU A 74 11.60 -10.23 -9.72
CA LEU A 74 11.20 -10.75 -8.41
C LEU A 74 9.69 -10.56 -8.16
N GLY A 75 9.14 -9.40 -8.54
CA GLY A 75 7.73 -9.08 -8.37
C GLY A 75 6.76 -9.83 -9.30
N SER A 76 7.24 -10.60 -10.28
CA SER A 76 6.40 -11.29 -11.27
C SER A 76 6.21 -12.79 -10.99
N ARG A 77 6.78 -13.31 -9.91
CA ARG A 77 6.69 -14.73 -9.55
C ARG A 77 5.87 -14.90 -8.28
N PRO A 78 4.89 -15.83 -8.27
CA PRO A 78 4.26 -16.23 -7.02
C PRO A 78 5.26 -16.96 -6.14
N SER A 79 5.12 -16.84 -4.81
CA SER A 79 5.97 -17.50 -3.83
C SER A 79 5.13 -17.91 -2.62
N LEU A 80 4.26 -18.90 -2.83
CA LEU A 80 3.36 -19.40 -1.79
C LEU A 80 4.08 -20.41 -0.89
N GLY A 81 3.68 -20.44 0.37
CA GLY A 81 4.23 -21.36 1.37
C GLY A 81 5.43 -20.78 2.13
N TYR A 82 6.01 -21.59 2.99
CA TYR A 82 7.18 -21.23 3.79
C TYR A 82 8.48 -21.58 3.07
N PRO A 83 9.61 -20.95 3.38
CA PRO A 83 10.91 -21.41 2.94
C PRO A 83 11.11 -22.89 3.29
N GLY A 84 11.52 -23.70 2.31
CA GLY A 84 11.65 -25.15 2.44
C GLY A 84 10.36 -25.96 2.19
N ASP A 85 9.20 -25.30 2.08
CA ASP A 85 7.90 -25.90 1.77
C ASP A 85 7.09 -24.96 0.86
N LYS A 86 7.66 -24.65 -0.31
CA LYS A 86 7.01 -23.83 -1.32
C LYS A 86 6.08 -24.65 -2.20
N TYR A 87 4.99 -24.03 -2.60
CA TYR A 87 4.01 -24.66 -3.49
C TYR A 87 4.51 -24.75 -4.94
N GLU A 88 5.19 -23.71 -5.42
CA GLU A 88 5.75 -23.66 -6.77
C GLU A 88 7.20 -24.12 -6.78
N MET A 89 7.66 -24.60 -7.94
CA MET A 89 9.04 -25.00 -8.19
C MET A 89 9.90 -23.82 -8.64
N GLY A 90 11.23 -23.91 -8.41
CA GLY A 90 12.20 -22.91 -8.87
C GLY A 90 12.26 -21.66 -7.99
N LEU A 91 11.92 -21.79 -6.70
CA LEU A 91 11.88 -20.71 -5.74
C LEU A 91 13.05 -20.73 -4.74
N GLU A 92 14.07 -21.55 -4.96
CA GLU A 92 15.19 -21.74 -4.04
C GLU A 92 15.91 -20.43 -3.73
N ALA A 93 16.09 -19.54 -4.72
CA ALA A 93 16.70 -18.24 -4.53
C ALA A 93 15.77 -17.27 -3.77
N ILE A 94 14.47 -17.30 -4.05
CA ILE A 94 13.48 -16.48 -3.34
C ILE A 94 13.35 -16.90 -1.89
N GLU A 95 13.38 -18.20 -1.60
CA GLU A 95 13.36 -18.72 -0.22
C GLU A 95 14.52 -18.16 0.61
N GLU A 96 15.72 -18.16 0.05
CA GLU A 96 16.90 -17.60 0.73
C GLU A 96 16.74 -16.08 0.95
N ILE A 97 16.24 -15.33 -0.05
CA ILE A 97 15.97 -13.88 0.08
C ILE A 97 14.92 -13.61 1.17
N GLU A 98 13.85 -14.38 1.24
CA GLU A 98 12.82 -14.26 2.27
C GLU A 98 13.39 -14.47 3.67
N VAL A 99 14.23 -15.49 3.87
CA VAL A 99 14.88 -15.74 5.17
C VAL A 99 15.82 -14.62 5.55
N ILE A 100 16.67 -14.16 4.63
CA ILE A 100 17.58 -13.03 4.86
C ILE A 100 16.79 -11.77 5.23
N ALA A 101 15.71 -11.48 4.51
CA ALA A 101 14.88 -10.31 4.78
C ALA A 101 14.21 -10.38 6.16
N ALA A 102 13.70 -11.55 6.55
CA ALA A 102 13.10 -11.76 7.88
C ALA A 102 14.14 -11.61 9.00
N GLU A 103 15.35 -12.18 8.83
CA GLU A 103 16.44 -12.06 9.80
C GLU A 103 16.86 -10.60 9.99
N LEU A 104 17.11 -9.87 8.90
CA LEU A 104 17.48 -8.46 8.97
C LEU A 104 16.39 -7.57 9.58
N ALA A 105 15.13 -7.87 9.30
CA ALA A 105 14.01 -7.18 9.93
C ALA A 105 13.96 -7.47 11.44
N ALA A 106 14.07 -8.73 11.85
CA ALA A 106 14.09 -9.13 13.25
C ALA A 106 15.26 -8.48 14.01
N GLU A 107 16.46 -8.45 13.42
CA GLU A 107 17.62 -7.75 13.99
C GLU A 107 17.36 -6.24 14.15
N THR A 108 16.87 -5.59 13.10
CA THR A 108 16.62 -4.14 13.08
C THR A 108 15.60 -3.73 14.15
N PHE A 109 14.53 -4.49 14.32
CA PHE A 109 13.47 -4.20 15.27
C PHE A 109 13.66 -4.88 16.65
N ARG A 110 14.72 -5.67 16.83
CA ARG A 110 15.00 -6.47 18.04
C ARG A 110 13.80 -7.34 18.41
N ALA A 111 13.25 -8.02 17.40
CA ALA A 111 12.09 -8.89 17.52
C ALA A 111 12.49 -10.35 17.34
N ASP A 112 11.76 -11.25 18.01
CA ASP A 112 11.98 -12.70 17.85
C ASP A 112 11.42 -13.23 16.54
N PHE A 113 10.45 -12.52 15.94
CA PHE A 113 9.78 -12.91 14.69
C PHE A 113 9.56 -11.69 13.80
N ALA A 114 9.63 -11.88 12.48
CA ALA A 114 9.32 -10.88 11.48
C ALA A 114 8.52 -11.48 10.33
N GLU A 115 7.40 -10.86 9.98
CA GLU A 115 6.62 -11.21 8.78
C GLU A 115 6.85 -10.13 7.71
N ILE A 116 7.63 -10.49 6.70
CA ILE A 116 8.09 -9.57 5.66
C ILE A 116 7.16 -9.51 4.44
N ARG A 117 6.16 -10.37 4.36
CA ARG A 117 5.28 -10.53 3.18
C ARG A 117 4.02 -9.68 3.25
N VAL A 118 3.91 -8.81 4.25
CA VAL A 118 2.75 -7.92 4.43
C VAL A 118 2.77 -6.80 3.38
N PRO A 119 1.75 -6.67 2.52
CA PRO A 119 1.80 -5.79 1.35
C PRO A 119 1.62 -4.30 1.67
N SER A 120 1.15 -3.95 2.86
CA SER A 120 0.94 -2.55 3.25
C SER A 120 0.84 -2.37 4.77
N GLY A 121 1.09 -1.14 5.25
CA GLY A 121 0.87 -0.79 6.65
C GLY A 121 -0.58 -0.97 7.10
N ALA A 122 -1.55 -0.76 6.21
CA ALA A 122 -2.96 -1.01 6.53
C ALA A 122 -3.22 -2.49 6.84
N ILE A 123 -2.67 -3.41 6.05
CA ILE A 123 -2.80 -4.85 6.30
C ILE A 123 -2.00 -5.26 7.55
N ALA A 124 -0.83 -4.66 7.80
CA ALA A 124 -0.09 -4.88 9.03
C ALA A 124 -0.93 -4.51 10.26
N ASN A 125 -1.62 -3.36 10.23
CA ASN A 125 -2.51 -2.95 11.31
C ASN A 125 -3.71 -3.91 11.48
N LEU A 126 -4.29 -4.40 10.37
CA LEU A 126 -5.35 -5.42 10.45
C LEU A 126 -4.85 -6.69 11.13
N TYR A 127 -3.67 -7.18 10.76
CA TYR A 127 -3.07 -8.37 11.37
C TYR A 127 -2.77 -8.15 12.87
N ALA A 128 -2.31 -6.95 13.25
CA ALA A 128 -2.13 -6.61 14.65
C ALA A 128 -3.45 -6.68 15.43
N PHE A 129 -4.55 -6.15 14.90
CA PHE A 129 -5.87 -6.28 15.52
C PHE A 129 -6.31 -7.74 15.63
N MET A 130 -6.17 -8.51 14.54
CA MET A 130 -6.52 -9.94 14.55
C MET A 130 -5.71 -10.76 15.56
N ALA A 131 -4.46 -10.38 15.82
CA ALA A 131 -3.58 -11.07 16.74
C ALA A 131 -3.81 -10.69 18.23
N THR A 132 -4.32 -9.48 18.48
CA THR A 132 -4.36 -8.90 19.84
C THR A 132 -5.77 -8.58 20.34
N CYS A 133 -6.77 -8.56 19.46
CA CYS A 133 -8.15 -8.21 19.77
C CYS A 133 -9.12 -9.30 19.31
N VAL A 134 -10.33 -9.23 19.83
CA VAL A 134 -11.48 -9.95 19.30
C VAL A 134 -12.58 -8.95 18.87
N PRO A 135 -13.51 -9.32 17.98
CA PRO A 135 -14.64 -8.46 17.62
C PRO A 135 -15.39 -7.93 18.85
N GLY A 136 -15.62 -6.62 18.90
CA GLY A 136 -16.24 -5.93 20.03
C GLY A 136 -15.27 -5.33 21.05
N ASP A 137 -13.98 -5.65 20.97
CA ASP A 137 -12.97 -5.04 21.84
C ASP A 137 -12.84 -3.53 21.59
N ARG A 138 -12.27 -2.84 22.59
CA ARG A 138 -12.08 -1.39 22.59
C ARG A 138 -10.61 -1.03 22.53
N ILE A 139 -10.28 -0.08 21.67
CA ILE A 139 -8.94 0.50 21.54
C ILE A 139 -8.99 2.01 21.77
N VAL A 140 -7.91 2.57 22.29
CA VAL A 140 -7.73 4.01 22.42
C VAL A 140 -6.71 4.45 21.38
N VAL A 141 -7.09 5.41 20.53
CA VAL A 141 -6.32 5.85 19.37
C VAL A 141 -6.38 7.36 19.22
N PRO A 142 -5.38 8.01 18.60
CA PRO A 142 -5.47 9.41 18.22
C PRO A 142 -6.69 9.65 17.33
N SER A 143 -7.45 10.72 17.56
CA SER A 143 -8.58 11.06 16.70
C SER A 143 -8.09 11.56 15.32
N PRO A 144 -8.93 11.48 14.27
CA PRO A 144 -8.56 11.99 12.94
C PRO A 144 -8.15 13.45 12.93
N GLU A 145 -8.75 14.26 13.79
CA GLU A 145 -8.50 15.72 13.91
C GLU A 145 -7.08 16.04 14.36
N ILE A 146 -6.45 15.12 15.08
CA ILE A 146 -5.06 15.25 15.54
C ILE A 146 -4.08 14.34 14.80
N GLY A 147 -4.47 13.85 13.61
CA GLY A 147 -3.63 13.06 12.74
C GLY A 147 -3.73 11.54 12.94
N GLY A 148 -4.76 11.05 13.61
CA GLY A 148 -5.04 9.61 13.73
C GLY A 148 -5.24 8.96 12.36
N HIS A 149 -4.54 7.84 12.12
CA HIS A 149 -4.60 7.15 10.82
C HIS A 149 -5.93 6.42 10.65
N VAL A 150 -6.50 6.47 9.45
CA VAL A 150 -7.82 5.88 9.12
C VAL A 150 -7.95 4.41 9.47
N THR A 151 -6.88 3.63 9.44
CA THR A 151 -6.89 2.20 9.77
C THR A 151 -7.29 1.92 11.22
N HIS A 152 -7.13 2.88 12.13
CA HIS A 152 -7.48 2.76 13.53
C HIS A 152 -8.94 3.11 13.83
N HIS A 153 -9.74 3.46 12.83
CA HIS A 153 -11.11 3.94 12.98
C HIS A 153 -12.13 3.05 12.26
N ALA A 154 -13.41 3.31 12.48
CA ALA A 154 -14.52 2.54 11.92
C ALA A 154 -14.51 2.45 10.38
N ALA A 155 -13.95 3.47 9.68
CA ALA A 155 -13.80 3.47 8.23
C ALA A 155 -12.61 2.63 7.71
N GLY A 156 -11.78 2.09 8.60
CA GLY A 156 -10.57 1.34 8.27
C GLY A 156 -10.53 -0.05 8.89
N CYS A 157 -9.32 -0.54 9.15
CA CYS A 157 -9.07 -1.92 9.61
C CYS A 157 -9.74 -2.24 10.94
N ALA A 158 -9.80 -1.28 11.87
CA ALA A 158 -10.48 -1.46 13.14
C ALA A 158 -11.98 -1.76 12.94
N GLY A 159 -12.66 -1.00 12.07
CA GLY A 159 -14.06 -1.25 11.74
C GLY A 159 -14.28 -2.54 10.97
N VAL A 160 -13.37 -2.91 10.06
CA VAL A 160 -13.43 -4.19 9.32
C VAL A 160 -13.36 -5.38 10.28
N PHE A 161 -12.56 -5.27 11.34
CA PHE A 161 -12.43 -6.33 12.37
C PHE A 161 -13.38 -6.13 13.56
N GLU A 162 -14.34 -5.21 13.44
CA GLU A 162 -15.35 -4.91 14.47
C GLU A 162 -14.76 -4.44 15.82
N VAL A 163 -13.58 -3.83 15.81
CA VAL A 163 -12.96 -3.20 16.98
C VAL A 163 -13.48 -1.78 17.15
N GLN A 164 -13.85 -1.40 18.37
CA GLN A 164 -14.39 -0.09 18.70
C GLN A 164 -13.29 0.89 19.07
N SER A 165 -13.16 1.97 18.29
CA SER A 165 -12.16 3.00 18.52
C SER A 165 -12.69 4.13 19.40
N HIS A 166 -11.91 4.51 20.40
CA HIS A 166 -12.16 5.65 21.28
C HIS A 166 -11.01 6.64 21.15
N ALA A 167 -11.35 7.92 21.05
CA ALA A 167 -10.34 8.96 20.97
C ALA A 167 -9.51 9.03 22.25
N ALA A 168 -8.19 9.08 22.10
CA ALA A 168 -7.30 9.40 23.20
C ALA A 168 -7.62 10.82 23.71
N PRO A 169 -7.68 11.05 25.04
CA PRO A 169 -7.80 12.40 25.56
C PRO A 169 -6.54 13.17 25.21
N VAL A 170 -6.72 14.37 24.68
CA VAL A 170 -5.64 15.33 24.39
C VAL A 170 -5.88 16.60 25.17
N ASP A 171 -4.81 17.17 25.66
CA ASP A 171 -4.85 18.50 26.27
C ASP A 171 -4.92 19.54 25.14
N PRO A 172 -5.89 20.47 25.12
CA PRO A 172 -6.09 21.43 24.05
C PRO A 172 -4.94 22.44 23.91
#